data_9827005d9a338316a33f76367e065f94
#
_entry.id   9827005d9a338316a33f76367e065f94
#
_cell.length_a   1.000
_cell.length_b   1.000
_cell.length_c   1.000
_cell.angle_alpha   90.00
_cell.angle_beta   90.00
_cell.angle_gamma   90.00
#
_symmetry.space_group_name_H-M   'P 1'
#
loop_
_entity.id
_entity.type
_entity.pdbx_description
1 polymer ?
#
loop_
_entity_poly.entity_id
_entity_poly.type
_entity_poly.pdbx_seq_one_letter_code
_entity_poly.pdbx_strand_id
1 'polypeptide(L)'
;FDTMDDTLINRSMEKPFYKEKLRIRSYGPATENDLVFVELKKKFDGIVYKRRVQLPRDLAIAYMQGDVSYQEAVRVAASLGALDAEEALSPSELQTVREIDATIARYPKLRPRIMVVVNRLSLKSIDGSNIRFTFDFNARWRHQNLTFDQGEGGHLIYGEDERNIILEIKCQKAYPLWLVHALSNLRMYPQPCSKIAGAYTALVPVAQVGGKRVPIYQKQPLERIQTKDRYGAP
;
A
#
# COMPACT_ATOMS: atom_id res chain seq x y z
N PHE A 1 5.65 0.22 3.57
CA PHE A 1 6.68 0.06 4.61
C PHE A 1 7.40 -1.25 4.39
N ASP A 2 8.67 -1.30 4.76
CA ASP A 2 9.52 -2.48 4.72
C ASP A 2 10.64 -2.38 5.76
N THR A 3 11.37 -3.49 5.97
CA THR A 3 12.58 -3.54 6.78
C THR A 3 13.77 -2.89 6.06
N MET A 4 14.90 -2.76 6.75
CA MET A 4 16.13 -2.19 6.20
C MET A 4 16.67 -2.95 4.98
N ASP A 5 16.47 -4.25 4.96
CA ASP A 5 16.93 -5.20 3.95
C ASP A 5 15.82 -5.61 2.96
N ASP A 6 14.70 -4.86 2.93
CA ASP A 6 13.59 -5.07 2.01
C ASP A 6 12.95 -6.48 2.13
N THR A 7 12.91 -7.04 3.34
CA THR A 7 12.45 -8.41 3.60
C THR A 7 11.03 -8.68 3.09
N LEU A 8 10.07 -7.77 3.37
CA LEU A 8 8.65 -7.98 3.01
C LEU A 8 8.44 -8.03 1.49
N ILE A 9 9.10 -7.12 0.76
CA ILE A 9 8.95 -7.08 -0.69
C ILE A 9 9.70 -8.23 -1.36
N ASN A 10 10.93 -8.53 -0.93
CA ASN A 10 11.70 -9.66 -1.45
C ASN A 10 10.93 -10.95 -1.27
N ARG A 11 10.45 -11.22 -0.05
CA ARG A 11 9.59 -12.37 0.24
C ARG A 11 8.32 -12.38 -0.60
N SER A 12 7.70 -11.21 -0.84
CA SER A 12 6.52 -11.13 -1.71
C SER A 12 6.79 -11.47 -3.16
N MET A 13 8.02 -11.23 -3.67
CA MET A 13 8.42 -11.52 -5.05
C MET A 13 8.68 -13.01 -5.29
N GLU A 14 9.10 -13.74 -4.28
CA GLU A 14 9.32 -15.21 -4.32
C GLU A 14 8.00 -16.00 -4.46
N LYS A 15 6.85 -15.33 -4.43
CA LYS A 15 5.49 -15.91 -4.50
C LYS A 15 5.24 -16.99 -3.43
N PRO A 16 5.57 -16.75 -2.16
CA PRO A 16 5.45 -17.74 -1.11
C PRO A 16 3.99 -18.07 -0.81
N PHE A 17 3.77 -19.19 -0.12
CA PHE A 17 2.46 -19.60 0.39
C PHE A 17 1.81 -18.57 1.29
N TYR A 18 2.62 -17.91 2.15
CA TYR A 18 2.19 -16.80 3.01
C TYR A 18 3.03 -15.55 2.76
N LYS A 19 2.34 -14.42 2.59
CA LYS A 19 2.97 -13.10 2.51
C LYS A 19 2.08 -12.00 3.08
N GLU A 20 2.74 -10.96 3.56
CA GLU A 20 2.08 -9.78 4.12
C GLU A 20 2.69 -8.49 3.56
N LYS A 21 1.91 -7.43 3.60
CA LYS A 21 2.31 -6.08 3.18
C LYS A 21 1.67 -5.08 4.13
N LEU A 22 2.49 -4.16 4.62
CA LEU A 22 2.05 -3.01 5.42
C LEU A 22 2.19 -1.73 4.61
N ARG A 23 1.18 -0.88 4.65
CA ARG A 23 1.23 0.42 4.00
C ARG A 23 0.34 1.44 4.69
N ILE A 24 0.67 2.72 4.51
CA ILE A 24 -0.26 3.82 4.73
C ILE A 24 -0.85 4.21 3.37
N ARG A 25 -2.14 4.53 3.35
CA ARG A 25 -2.86 4.92 2.13
C ARG A 25 -3.71 6.15 2.36
N SER A 26 -3.59 7.13 1.47
CA SER A 26 -4.51 8.25 1.33
C SER A 26 -5.32 8.17 0.03
N TYR A 27 -6.39 8.92 -0.05
CA TYR A 27 -7.16 9.18 -1.26
C TYR A 27 -6.95 10.64 -1.67
N GLY A 28 -5.82 10.92 -2.29
CA GLY A 28 -5.32 12.23 -2.64
C GLY A 28 -4.16 12.66 -1.76
N PRO A 29 -3.64 13.90 -1.96
CA PRO A 29 -2.69 14.50 -1.05
C PRO A 29 -3.26 14.55 0.37
N ALA A 30 -2.41 14.42 1.36
CA ALA A 30 -2.83 14.44 2.76
C ALA A 30 -1.90 15.33 3.58
N THR A 31 -2.48 16.23 4.34
CA THR A 31 -1.81 17.07 5.33
C THR A 31 -1.68 16.34 6.66
N GLU A 32 -1.05 16.94 7.66
CA GLU A 32 -0.75 16.30 8.95
C GLU A 32 -1.98 15.71 9.67
N ASN A 33 -3.14 16.40 9.57
CA ASN A 33 -4.36 16.03 10.27
C ASN A 33 -5.36 15.25 9.40
N ASP A 34 -5.08 15.08 8.11
CA ASP A 34 -5.97 14.32 7.23
C ASP A 34 -5.94 12.85 7.56
N LEU A 35 -7.13 12.23 7.59
CA LEU A 35 -7.26 10.81 7.88
C LEU A 35 -6.70 9.95 6.75
N VAL A 36 -5.81 9.04 7.13
CA VAL A 36 -5.24 8.03 6.24
C VAL A 36 -5.51 6.63 6.79
N PHE A 37 -5.31 5.63 5.96
CA PHE A 37 -5.51 4.23 6.34
C PHE A 37 -4.17 3.54 6.57
N VAL A 38 -3.95 2.98 7.76
CA VAL A 38 -2.95 1.96 8.00
C VAL A 38 -3.53 0.63 7.55
N GLU A 39 -2.96 0.02 6.53
CA GLU A 39 -3.49 -1.20 5.91
C GLU A 39 -2.50 -2.36 6.03
N LEU A 40 -2.98 -3.49 6.55
CA LEU A 40 -2.32 -4.78 6.50
C LEU A 40 -3.02 -5.66 5.46
N LYS A 41 -2.26 -6.16 4.50
CA LYS A 41 -2.72 -7.12 3.51
C LYS A 41 -1.95 -8.41 3.67
N LYS A 42 -2.64 -9.48 4.05
CA LYS A 42 -2.11 -10.84 4.12
C LYS A 42 -2.60 -11.64 2.93
N LYS A 43 -1.76 -12.51 2.39
CA LYS A 43 -2.17 -13.55 1.44
C LYS A 43 -1.70 -14.88 1.95
N PHE A 44 -2.61 -15.82 2.12
CA PHE A 44 -2.35 -17.18 2.56
C PHE A 44 -3.06 -18.13 1.60
N ASP A 45 -2.33 -19.05 0.99
CA ASP A 45 -2.86 -20.03 0.03
C ASP A 45 -3.85 -19.43 -0.98
N GLY A 46 -3.44 -18.37 -1.66
CA GLY A 46 -4.29 -17.69 -2.64
C GLY A 46 -5.33 -16.74 -2.05
N ILE A 47 -5.77 -16.94 -0.81
CA ILE A 47 -6.80 -16.13 -0.15
C ILE A 47 -6.19 -14.82 0.37
N VAL A 48 -6.88 -13.72 0.13
CA VAL A 48 -6.43 -12.39 0.54
C VAL A 48 -7.27 -11.87 1.69
N TYR A 49 -6.59 -11.54 2.79
CA TYR A 49 -7.16 -10.86 3.94
C TYR A 49 -6.68 -9.41 3.97
N LYS A 50 -7.58 -8.48 4.22
CA LYS A 50 -7.28 -7.07 4.33
C LYS A 50 -7.82 -6.55 5.65
N ARG A 51 -6.96 -5.88 6.41
CA ARG A 51 -7.26 -5.16 7.63
C ARG A 51 -6.87 -3.71 7.46
N ARG A 52 -7.62 -2.79 8.05
CA ARG A 52 -7.27 -1.38 8.03
C ARG A 52 -7.86 -0.67 9.23
N VAL A 53 -7.12 0.33 9.71
CA VAL A 53 -7.58 1.31 10.69
C VAL A 53 -7.30 2.71 10.16
N GLN A 54 -7.99 3.72 10.70
CA GLN A 54 -7.78 5.13 10.33
C GLN A 54 -7.06 5.87 11.44
N LEU A 55 -6.17 6.76 11.04
CA LEU A 55 -5.49 7.72 11.91
C LEU A 55 -5.17 8.99 11.10
N PRO A 56 -5.01 10.15 11.73
CA PRO A 56 -4.34 11.29 11.13
C PRO A 56 -2.97 10.90 10.58
N ARG A 57 -2.58 11.49 9.45
CA ARG A 57 -1.37 11.10 8.70
C ARG A 57 -0.12 10.98 9.57
N ASP A 58 0.18 11.99 10.37
CA ASP A 58 1.41 12.01 11.15
C ASP A 58 1.38 10.99 12.29
N LEU A 59 0.22 10.81 12.92
CA LEU A 59 0.01 9.76 13.92
C LEU A 59 0.08 8.35 13.30
N ALA A 60 -0.42 8.18 12.08
CA ALA A 60 -0.30 6.91 11.35
C ALA A 60 1.17 6.57 11.04
N ILE A 61 1.98 7.58 10.69
CA ILE A 61 3.41 7.39 10.45
C ILE A 61 4.12 7.02 11.77
N ALA A 62 3.89 7.77 12.85
CA ALA A 62 4.47 7.51 14.16
C ALA A 62 4.10 6.11 14.68
N TYR A 63 2.83 5.72 14.56
CA TYR A 63 2.36 4.37 14.90
C TYR A 63 3.09 3.28 14.10
N MET A 64 3.21 3.45 12.80
CA MET A 64 3.89 2.48 11.93
C MET A 64 5.40 2.39 12.19
N GLN A 65 6.01 3.44 12.72
CA GLN A 65 7.43 3.47 13.12
C GLN A 65 7.66 2.93 14.55
N GLY A 66 6.56 2.74 15.30
CA GLY A 66 6.61 2.28 16.68
C GLY A 66 6.92 3.39 17.70
N ASP A 67 6.79 4.65 17.30
CA ASP A 67 7.03 5.81 18.16
C ASP A 67 5.86 6.05 19.12
N VAL A 68 4.64 5.66 18.74
CA VAL A 68 3.43 5.72 19.59
C VAL A 68 2.60 4.43 19.44
N SER A 69 1.84 4.09 20.48
CA SER A 69 0.85 3.02 20.40
C SER A 69 -0.40 3.49 19.64
N TYR A 70 -1.19 2.55 19.10
CA TYR A 70 -2.45 2.90 18.44
C TYR A 70 -3.41 3.64 19.38
N GLN A 71 -3.55 3.18 20.64
CA GLN A 71 -4.42 3.77 21.64
C GLN A 71 -4.00 5.22 21.99
N GLU A 72 -2.70 5.47 22.05
CA GLU A 72 -2.17 6.81 22.27
C GLU A 72 -2.44 7.73 21.08
N ALA A 73 -2.20 7.24 19.85
CA ALA A 73 -2.51 7.96 18.62
C ALA A 73 -4.01 8.32 18.55
N VAL A 74 -4.91 7.40 18.91
CA VAL A 74 -6.36 7.66 18.97
C VAL A 74 -6.70 8.72 20.00
N ARG A 75 -6.11 8.67 21.21
CA ARG A 75 -6.36 9.70 22.24
C ARG A 75 -5.94 11.08 21.78
N VAL A 76 -4.78 11.21 21.15
CA VAL A 76 -4.30 12.49 20.61
C VAL A 76 -5.24 12.95 19.49
N ALA A 77 -5.57 12.09 18.54
CA ALA A 77 -6.44 12.43 17.43
C ALA A 77 -7.86 12.87 17.87
N ALA A 78 -8.41 12.17 18.87
CA ALA A 78 -9.71 12.53 19.46
C ALA A 78 -9.68 13.88 20.18
N SER A 79 -8.59 14.19 20.90
CA SER A 79 -8.42 15.51 21.55
C SER A 79 -8.34 16.67 20.55
N LEU A 80 -7.95 16.39 19.31
CA LEU A 80 -7.92 17.33 18.19
C LEU A 80 -9.24 17.33 17.40
N GLY A 81 -10.23 16.52 17.76
CA GLY A 81 -11.48 16.37 17.02
C GLY A 81 -11.33 15.70 15.65
N ALA A 82 -10.21 15.01 15.40
CA ALA A 82 -9.92 14.43 14.10
C ALA A 82 -10.59 13.05 13.88
N LEU A 83 -10.97 12.34 14.95
CA LEU A 83 -11.69 11.07 14.88
C LEU A 83 -12.51 10.81 16.16
N ASP A 84 -13.46 9.88 16.06
CA ASP A 84 -14.23 9.39 17.18
C ASP A 84 -13.46 8.27 17.92
N ALA A 85 -13.14 8.51 19.20
CA ALA A 85 -12.38 7.57 20.01
C ALA A 85 -13.16 6.30 20.31
N GLU A 86 -14.49 6.37 20.50
CA GLU A 86 -15.33 5.21 20.83
C GLU A 86 -15.37 4.25 19.63
N GLU A 87 -15.57 4.78 18.42
CA GLU A 87 -15.53 4.00 17.19
C GLU A 87 -14.14 3.39 16.96
N ALA A 88 -13.09 4.21 17.05
CA ALA A 88 -11.71 3.80 16.80
C ALA A 88 -11.17 2.78 17.83
N LEU A 89 -11.71 2.76 19.05
CA LEU A 89 -11.35 1.79 20.10
C LEU A 89 -12.39 0.66 20.24
N SER A 90 -13.30 0.51 19.29
CA SER A 90 -14.26 -0.59 19.30
C SER A 90 -13.56 -1.96 19.29
N PRO A 91 -14.20 -3.03 19.80
CA PRO A 91 -13.60 -4.37 19.83
C PRO A 91 -13.15 -4.88 18.46
N SER A 92 -13.85 -4.54 17.38
CA SER A 92 -13.50 -4.92 16.01
C SER A 92 -12.26 -4.18 15.50
N GLU A 93 -12.14 -2.87 15.79
CA GLU A 93 -10.96 -2.09 15.44
C GLU A 93 -9.75 -2.58 16.25
N LEU A 94 -9.89 -2.80 17.56
CA LEU A 94 -8.82 -3.32 18.39
C LEU A 94 -8.36 -4.74 17.98
N GLN A 95 -9.27 -5.56 17.43
CA GLN A 95 -8.86 -6.84 16.82
C GLN A 95 -7.98 -6.61 15.60
N THR A 96 -8.34 -5.67 14.74
CA THR A 96 -7.53 -5.27 13.58
C THR A 96 -6.17 -4.72 14.01
N VAL A 97 -6.14 -3.87 15.04
CA VAL A 97 -4.90 -3.32 15.62
C VAL A 97 -3.98 -4.44 16.09
N ARG A 98 -4.49 -5.42 16.85
CA ARG A 98 -3.68 -6.57 17.30
C ARG A 98 -3.01 -7.31 16.15
N GLU A 99 -3.69 -7.46 15.00
CA GLU A 99 -3.10 -8.09 13.82
C GLU A 99 -2.00 -7.21 13.18
N ILE A 100 -2.18 -5.89 13.18
CA ILE A 100 -1.18 -4.94 12.67
C ILE A 100 0.02 -4.91 13.62
N ASP A 101 -0.19 -4.78 14.93
CA ASP A 101 0.85 -4.76 15.96
C ASP A 101 1.71 -6.03 15.93
N ALA A 102 1.07 -7.21 15.80
CA ALA A 102 1.78 -8.47 15.65
C ALA A 102 2.66 -8.52 14.39
N THR A 103 2.27 -7.83 13.34
CA THR A 103 3.08 -7.73 12.12
C THR A 103 4.21 -6.73 12.30
N ILE A 104 3.97 -5.56 12.92
CA ILE A 104 5.01 -4.58 13.25
C ILE A 104 6.06 -5.21 14.18
N ALA A 105 5.63 -5.94 15.23
CA ALA A 105 6.54 -6.61 16.15
C ALA A 105 7.41 -7.69 15.47
N ARG A 106 6.87 -8.37 14.46
CA ARG A 106 7.63 -9.38 13.68
C ARG A 106 8.70 -8.77 12.79
N TYR A 107 8.48 -7.54 12.33
CA TYR A 107 9.41 -6.81 11.46
C TYR A 107 9.85 -5.52 12.13
N PRO A 108 10.81 -5.58 13.06
CA PRO A 108 11.24 -4.38 13.78
C PRO A 108 11.89 -3.36 12.84
N LYS A 109 11.76 -2.09 13.19
CA LYS A 109 12.32 -0.95 12.44
C LYS A 109 11.76 -0.83 11.01
N LEU A 110 10.45 -1.05 10.86
CA LEU A 110 9.75 -0.76 9.61
C LEU A 110 9.88 0.72 9.26
N ARG A 111 10.03 0.98 7.97
CA ARG A 111 10.21 2.33 7.42
C ARG A 111 9.46 2.49 6.10
N PRO A 112 9.08 3.71 5.73
CA PRO A 112 8.65 3.99 4.38
C PRO A 112 9.76 3.58 3.40
N ARG A 113 9.40 2.87 2.34
CA ARG A 113 10.38 2.37 1.37
C ARG A 113 10.08 2.84 -0.04
N ILE A 114 8.82 2.73 -0.42
CA ILE A 114 8.36 3.12 -1.75
C ILE A 114 6.98 3.75 -1.60
N MET A 115 6.77 4.87 -2.24
CA MET A 115 5.45 5.45 -2.46
C MET A 115 4.99 5.13 -3.87
N VAL A 116 3.72 4.73 -3.99
CA VAL A 116 3.05 4.49 -5.27
C VAL A 116 1.85 5.42 -5.36
N VAL A 117 1.81 6.20 -6.42
CA VAL A 117 0.71 7.13 -6.72
C VAL A 117 0.01 6.67 -7.99
N VAL A 118 -1.31 6.70 -7.99
CA VAL A 118 -2.12 6.34 -9.16
C VAL A 118 -3.35 7.23 -9.25
N ASN A 119 -3.73 7.63 -10.44
CA ASN A 119 -5.02 8.24 -10.71
C ASN A 119 -6.01 7.13 -11.00
N ARG A 120 -7.12 7.06 -10.26
CA ARG A 120 -8.04 5.94 -10.32
C ARG A 120 -9.45 6.36 -10.68
N LEU A 121 -9.99 5.73 -11.72
CA LEU A 121 -11.42 5.69 -12.00
C LEU A 121 -11.97 4.32 -11.57
N SER A 122 -13.02 4.31 -10.76
CA SER A 122 -13.68 3.09 -10.32
C SER A 122 -15.15 3.12 -10.72
N LEU A 123 -15.56 2.12 -11.50
CA LEU A 123 -16.94 1.95 -11.96
C LEU A 123 -17.51 0.67 -11.35
N LYS A 124 -18.79 0.71 -10.98
CA LYS A 124 -19.53 -0.45 -10.48
C LYS A 124 -20.74 -0.67 -11.40
N SER A 125 -21.01 -1.94 -11.71
CA SER A 125 -22.21 -2.31 -12.46
C SER A 125 -23.48 -1.87 -11.72
N ILE A 126 -24.50 -1.44 -12.48
CA ILE A 126 -25.80 -1.02 -11.96
C ILE A 126 -26.84 -2.14 -12.04
N ASP A 127 -26.53 -3.23 -12.73
CA ASP A 127 -27.42 -4.37 -13.01
C ASP A 127 -27.48 -5.43 -11.91
N GLY A 128 -26.88 -5.15 -10.74
CA GLY A 128 -26.82 -6.10 -9.62
C GLY A 128 -25.74 -7.19 -9.77
N SER A 129 -25.00 -7.26 -10.88
CA SER A 129 -23.93 -8.25 -11.10
C SER A 129 -22.74 -8.09 -10.19
N ASN A 130 -22.64 -6.96 -9.46
CA ASN A 130 -21.54 -6.62 -8.59
C ASN A 130 -20.14 -6.65 -9.26
N ILE A 131 -20.12 -6.39 -10.57
CA ILE A 131 -18.85 -6.26 -11.29
C ILE A 131 -18.28 -4.87 -11.00
N ARG A 132 -16.99 -4.81 -10.70
CA ARG A 132 -16.25 -3.56 -10.53
C ARG A 132 -15.11 -3.49 -11.52
N PHE A 133 -15.06 -2.40 -12.25
CA PHE A 133 -13.94 -2.02 -13.11
C PHE A 133 -13.13 -0.93 -12.41
N THR A 134 -11.83 -1.07 -12.42
CA THR A 134 -10.94 -0.05 -11.88
C THR A 134 -9.86 0.23 -12.91
N PHE A 135 -9.76 1.47 -13.34
CA PHE A 135 -8.74 1.94 -14.27
C PHE A 135 -7.72 2.76 -13.47
N ASP A 136 -6.48 2.31 -13.47
CA ASP A 136 -5.36 3.02 -12.85
C ASP A 136 -4.54 3.70 -13.94
N PHE A 137 -4.51 5.02 -13.92
CA PHE A 137 -3.76 5.87 -14.84
C PHE A 137 -2.52 6.41 -14.12
N ASN A 138 -1.51 6.83 -14.88
CA ASN A 138 -0.32 7.51 -14.35
C ASN A 138 0.26 6.80 -13.13
N ALA A 139 0.37 5.48 -13.19
CA ALA A 139 0.93 4.72 -12.09
C ALA A 139 2.43 5.07 -11.94
N ARG A 140 2.75 5.84 -10.90
CA ARG A 140 4.10 6.34 -10.60
C ARG A 140 4.60 5.83 -9.27
N TRP A 141 5.91 5.83 -9.11
CA TRP A 141 6.55 5.46 -7.86
C TRP A 141 7.73 6.37 -7.56
N ARG A 142 8.06 6.50 -6.28
CA ARG A 142 9.25 7.18 -5.79
C ARG A 142 9.77 6.51 -4.53
N HIS A 143 11.06 6.65 -4.26
CA HIS A 143 11.73 6.13 -3.07
C HIS A 143 12.39 7.23 -2.22
N GLN A 144 12.33 8.47 -2.69
CA GLN A 144 12.74 9.68 -2.00
C GLN A 144 11.53 10.60 -1.84
N ASN A 145 11.58 11.54 -0.90
CA ASN A 145 10.47 12.46 -0.62
C ASN A 145 9.14 11.72 -0.47
N LEU A 146 9.10 10.75 0.45
CA LEU A 146 7.95 9.88 0.68
C LEU A 146 6.86 10.57 1.50
N THR A 147 6.49 11.80 1.10
CA THR A 147 5.49 12.64 1.73
C THR A 147 4.17 12.55 0.97
N PHE A 148 3.04 12.77 1.68
CA PHE A 148 1.70 12.70 1.10
C PHE A 148 1.21 14.03 0.51
N ASP A 149 1.93 15.11 0.75
CA ASP A 149 1.64 16.46 0.26
C ASP A 149 2.14 16.71 -1.17
N GLN A 150 3.12 15.93 -1.62
CA GLN A 150 3.59 15.99 -2.99
C GLN A 150 2.71 15.14 -3.91
N GLY A 151 2.14 15.77 -4.94
CA GLY A 151 1.27 15.14 -5.91
C GLY A 151 1.93 14.05 -6.77
N GLU A 152 1.78 14.12 -8.08
CA GLU A 152 2.07 13.05 -9.05
C GLU A 152 3.56 12.82 -9.38
N GLY A 153 4.51 13.34 -8.59
CA GLY A 153 5.95 13.17 -8.84
C GLY A 153 6.43 11.73 -8.77
N GLY A 154 7.48 11.42 -9.52
CA GLY A 154 8.15 10.10 -9.54
C GLY A 154 8.21 9.46 -10.92
N HIS A 155 8.72 8.22 -10.96
CA HIS A 155 8.93 7.45 -12.19
C HIS A 155 7.68 6.63 -12.54
N LEU A 156 7.39 6.41 -13.81
CA LEU A 156 6.34 5.49 -14.25
C LEU A 156 6.67 4.05 -13.85
N ILE A 157 5.65 3.29 -13.43
CA ILE A 157 5.83 1.89 -12.99
C ILE A 157 5.92 0.93 -14.18
N TYR A 158 5.13 1.19 -15.23
CA TYR A 158 5.02 0.31 -16.37
C TYR A 158 5.36 1.06 -17.66
N GLY A 159 6.63 1.00 -18.04
CA GLY A 159 7.13 1.63 -19.26
C GLY A 159 7.22 3.16 -19.18
N GLU A 160 7.68 3.77 -20.25
CA GLU A 160 7.85 5.21 -20.38
C GLU A 160 6.60 5.94 -20.87
N ASP A 161 5.52 5.20 -21.17
CA ASP A 161 4.30 5.73 -21.77
C ASP A 161 3.21 5.95 -20.71
N GLU A 162 2.83 7.21 -20.51
CA GLU A 162 1.74 7.60 -19.60
C GLU A 162 0.37 7.05 -20.01
N ARG A 163 0.22 6.60 -21.27
CA ARG A 163 -1.01 5.97 -21.78
C ARG A 163 -1.22 4.55 -21.26
N ASN A 164 -0.23 3.96 -20.58
CA ASN A 164 -0.38 2.66 -19.96
C ASN A 164 -1.41 2.70 -18.82
N ILE A 165 -2.54 2.04 -19.02
CA ILE A 165 -3.65 1.96 -18.08
C ILE A 165 -3.73 0.54 -17.55
N ILE A 166 -3.86 0.40 -16.22
CA ILE A 166 -4.10 -0.90 -15.61
C ILE A 166 -5.60 -1.07 -15.39
N LEU A 167 -6.21 -2.02 -16.10
CA LEU A 167 -7.57 -2.43 -15.87
C LEU A 167 -7.61 -3.57 -14.83
N GLU A 168 -8.27 -3.35 -13.71
CA GLU A 168 -8.58 -4.39 -12.73
C GLU A 168 -10.09 -4.66 -12.75
N ILE A 169 -10.46 -5.90 -13.00
CA ILE A 169 -11.87 -6.35 -13.01
C ILE A 169 -12.08 -7.25 -11.82
N LYS A 170 -13.09 -6.93 -10.99
CA LYS A 170 -13.54 -7.76 -9.88
C LYS A 170 -14.96 -8.24 -10.14
N CYS A 171 -15.13 -9.54 -10.11
CA CYS A 171 -16.42 -10.21 -10.22
C CYS A 171 -16.53 -11.24 -9.09
N GLN A 172 -17.70 -11.32 -8.45
CA GLN A 172 -17.94 -12.30 -7.40
C GLN A 172 -18.14 -13.73 -7.92
N LYS A 173 -18.59 -13.84 -9.16
CA LYS A 173 -18.85 -15.10 -9.86
C LYS A 173 -18.00 -15.15 -11.14
N ALA A 174 -18.28 -16.10 -12.00
CA ALA A 174 -17.69 -16.14 -13.33
C ALA A 174 -18.00 -14.86 -14.11
N TYR A 175 -17.12 -14.47 -15.03
CA TYR A 175 -17.36 -13.34 -15.91
C TYR A 175 -18.56 -13.63 -16.81
N PRO A 176 -19.51 -12.68 -16.97
CA PRO A 176 -20.59 -12.82 -17.94
C PRO A 176 -20.04 -12.90 -19.37
N LEU A 177 -20.75 -13.59 -20.26
CA LEU A 177 -20.30 -13.83 -21.63
C LEU A 177 -20.00 -12.54 -22.39
N TRP A 178 -20.83 -11.51 -22.22
CA TRP A 178 -20.56 -10.22 -22.87
C TRP A 178 -19.21 -9.64 -22.51
N LEU A 179 -18.78 -9.77 -21.23
CA LEU A 179 -17.49 -9.29 -20.77
C LEU A 179 -16.35 -10.14 -21.35
N VAL A 180 -16.51 -11.46 -21.37
CA VAL A 180 -15.53 -12.38 -21.97
C VAL A 180 -15.35 -12.03 -23.46
N HIS A 181 -16.45 -11.84 -24.20
CA HIS A 181 -16.41 -11.46 -25.61
C HIS A 181 -15.74 -10.10 -25.82
N ALA A 182 -16.08 -9.10 -25.01
CA ALA A 182 -15.46 -7.78 -25.09
C ALA A 182 -13.94 -7.84 -24.86
N LEU A 183 -13.49 -8.54 -23.82
CA LEU A 183 -12.06 -8.69 -23.53
C LEU A 183 -11.33 -9.47 -24.63
N SER A 184 -11.95 -10.53 -25.17
CA SER A 184 -11.38 -11.34 -26.25
C SER A 184 -11.25 -10.53 -27.55
N ASN A 185 -12.29 -9.77 -27.92
CA ASN A 185 -12.27 -8.92 -29.12
C ASN A 185 -11.19 -7.84 -29.03
N LEU A 186 -10.97 -7.29 -27.83
CA LEU A 186 -9.91 -6.32 -27.55
C LEU A 186 -8.54 -6.97 -27.32
N ARG A 187 -8.43 -8.31 -27.38
CA ARG A 187 -7.22 -9.08 -27.09
C ARG A 187 -6.62 -8.76 -25.72
N MET A 188 -7.48 -8.49 -24.73
CA MET A 188 -7.08 -8.19 -23.36
C MET A 188 -7.03 -9.48 -22.54
N TYR A 189 -5.83 -9.86 -22.10
CA TYR A 189 -5.60 -11.07 -21.32
C TYR A 189 -5.11 -10.74 -19.93
N PRO A 190 -5.43 -11.57 -18.89
CA PRO A 190 -4.95 -11.37 -17.55
C PRO A 190 -3.42 -11.39 -17.48
N GLN A 191 -2.86 -10.41 -16.82
CA GLN A 191 -1.42 -10.28 -16.57
C GLN A 191 -1.15 -10.20 -15.06
N PRO A 192 -0.08 -10.82 -14.54
CA PRO A 192 0.37 -10.58 -13.19
C PRO A 192 0.73 -9.11 -13.01
N CYS A 193 0.03 -8.40 -12.13
CA CYS A 193 0.25 -6.98 -11.90
C CYS A 193 0.50 -6.71 -10.41
N SER A 194 1.68 -6.22 -10.08
CA SER A 194 2.01 -5.72 -8.75
C SER A 194 2.77 -4.42 -8.86
N LYS A 195 2.10 -3.30 -8.59
CA LYS A 195 2.71 -1.96 -8.65
C LYS A 195 3.98 -1.85 -7.81
N ILE A 196 3.95 -2.40 -6.59
CA ILE A 196 5.12 -2.37 -5.70
C ILE A 196 6.28 -3.24 -6.23
N ALA A 197 5.98 -4.38 -6.85
CA ALA A 197 7.03 -5.22 -7.45
C ALA A 197 7.64 -4.54 -8.67
N GLY A 198 6.82 -3.92 -9.53
CA GLY A 198 7.31 -3.13 -10.68
C GLY A 198 8.21 -1.98 -10.24
N ALA A 199 7.77 -1.20 -9.24
CA ALA A 199 8.56 -0.12 -8.67
C ALA A 199 9.88 -0.62 -8.06
N TYR A 200 9.85 -1.69 -7.29
CA TYR A 200 11.03 -2.26 -6.65
C TYR A 200 12.03 -2.83 -7.67
N THR A 201 11.55 -3.50 -8.71
CA THR A 201 12.40 -4.02 -9.78
C THR A 201 13.10 -2.89 -10.54
N ALA A 202 12.46 -1.73 -10.67
CA ALA A 202 13.07 -0.55 -11.28
C ALA A 202 14.05 0.16 -10.34
N LEU A 203 13.82 0.10 -9.02
CA LEU A 203 14.67 0.72 -8.01
C LEU A 203 15.96 -0.05 -7.78
N VAL A 204 15.90 -1.37 -7.72
CA VAL A 204 17.04 -2.23 -7.38
C VAL A 204 17.69 -2.75 -8.65
N PRO A 205 18.95 -2.34 -8.94
CA PRO A 205 19.70 -2.90 -10.04
C PRO A 205 19.81 -4.43 -9.93
N VAL A 206 19.59 -5.14 -11.01
CA VAL A 206 19.69 -6.60 -11.06
C VAL A 206 20.93 -7.00 -11.81
N ALA A 207 21.81 -7.78 -11.19
CA ALA A 207 22.85 -8.51 -11.89
C ALA A 207 22.30 -9.82 -12.45
N GLN A 208 22.80 -10.25 -13.60
CA GLN A 208 22.57 -11.60 -14.09
C GLN A 208 23.71 -12.50 -13.57
N VAL A 209 23.37 -13.43 -12.68
CA VAL A 209 24.30 -14.45 -12.18
C VAL A 209 23.72 -15.82 -12.50
N GLY A 210 24.42 -16.56 -13.37
CA GLY A 210 23.99 -17.90 -13.77
C GLY A 210 22.60 -17.94 -14.42
N GLY A 211 22.22 -16.94 -15.23
CA GLY A 211 20.91 -16.83 -15.90
C GLY A 211 19.74 -16.41 -14.97
N LYS A 212 20.01 -16.16 -13.70
CA LYS A 212 19.01 -15.65 -12.74
C LYS A 212 19.24 -14.15 -12.46
N ARG A 213 18.13 -13.40 -12.38
CA ARG A 213 18.15 -12.00 -11.93
C ARG A 213 18.34 -11.97 -10.41
N VAL A 214 19.49 -11.49 -9.96
CA VAL A 214 19.83 -11.32 -8.54
C VAL A 214 19.87 -9.82 -8.23
N PRO A 215 19.08 -9.33 -7.26
CA PRO A 215 19.12 -7.92 -6.87
C PRO A 215 20.49 -7.54 -6.32
N ILE A 216 21.04 -6.43 -6.80
CA ILE A 216 22.25 -5.84 -6.24
C ILE A 216 21.81 -4.88 -5.13
N TYR A 217 21.97 -5.29 -3.89
CA TYR A 217 21.65 -4.44 -2.74
C TYR A 217 22.70 -3.35 -2.58
N GLN A 218 22.38 -2.13 -2.98
CA GLN A 218 23.12 -0.96 -2.55
C GLN A 218 22.55 -0.49 -1.21
N LYS A 219 23.40 -0.42 -0.18
CA LYS A 219 23.05 0.22 1.08
C LYS A 219 22.87 1.72 0.83
N GLN A 220 21.62 2.17 0.66
CA GLN A 220 21.33 3.61 0.63
C GLN A 220 21.04 4.11 2.04
N PRO A 221 21.50 5.33 2.38
CA PRO A 221 21.14 5.98 3.64
C PRO A 221 19.63 6.18 3.71
N LEU A 222 19.08 5.97 4.88
CA LEU A 222 17.66 6.08 5.15
C LEU A 222 17.33 7.49 5.60
N GLU A 223 16.54 8.20 4.81
CA GLU A 223 15.86 9.38 5.32
C GLU A 223 14.67 8.94 6.19
N ARG A 224 14.72 9.26 7.48
CA ARG A 224 13.54 9.27 8.34
C ARG A 224 12.61 10.38 7.84
N ILE A 225 11.33 10.06 7.69
CA ILE A 225 10.33 11.13 7.60
C ILE A 225 10.34 11.79 8.98
N GLN A 226 10.81 13.03 9.04
CA GLN A 226 10.74 13.82 10.27
C GLN A 226 9.27 14.18 10.50
N THR A 227 8.65 13.51 11.46
CA THR A 227 7.46 14.07 12.10
C THR A 227 7.95 15.28 12.89
N LYS A 228 7.43 16.47 12.58
CA LYS A 228 7.73 17.66 13.38
C LYS A 228 7.41 17.34 14.83
N ASP A 229 8.33 17.66 15.74
CA ASP A 229 8.22 17.50 17.20
C ASP A 229 7.03 18.29 17.79
N ARG A 230 5.80 17.95 17.41
CA ARG A 230 4.57 18.58 17.94
C ARG A 230 3.86 17.74 19.00
N TYR A 231 4.22 16.49 19.09
CA TYR A 231 3.67 15.60 20.10
C TYR A 231 4.75 15.36 21.15
N GLY A 232 4.95 16.35 22.00
CA GLY A 232 5.91 16.28 23.10
C GLY A 232 5.67 15.02 23.93
N ALA A 233 6.73 14.24 24.10
CA ALA A 233 6.77 13.24 25.16
C ALA A 233 6.58 13.94 26.52
N PRO A 234 5.95 13.27 27.50
CA PRO A 234 5.77 13.83 28.84
C PRO A 234 7.10 14.12 29.54
#